data_8377718352d9002390e11ab8d233ef9c
#
_entry.id   8377718352d9002390e11ab8d233ef9c
#
_cell.length_a   1.000
_cell.length_b   1.000
_cell.length_c   1.000
_cell.angle_alpha   90.00
_cell.angle_beta   90.00
_cell.angle_gamma   90.00
#
_symmetry.space_group_name_H-M   'P 1'
#
loop_
_entity.id
_entity.type
_entity.pdbx_description
1 polymer ?
#
loop_
_entity_poly.entity_id
_entity_poly.type
_entity_poly.pdbx_seq_one_letter_code
_entity_poly.pdbx_strand_id
1 'polypeptide(L)'
;MATTIEERNRDIHYQEAKKILEKENIDAHDKNWRKKLTPPKKPEFNIDDLGKLLENIETHDFVNGWNQIVPGKIAVCMFNAGHILGSVSPLFRITDAKGENHFVHFSGDIGSYQGNIMPAGLPTAPKNFPIETLLIESTYGGRVREDFDASLKKFEQDLARDIKKYNTIVQACFSLDRLQKILFYTIDMQKKGLIPNNIPILVDSKMGAEYINPYLNEAKKMLLEASHPSVPDQLAVNTKNLENFIDYLDPKK
;
A
#
# COMPACT_ATOMS: atom_id res chain seq x y z
N MET A 1 -14.83 1.01 -1.41
CA MET A 1 -14.81 -0.31 -2.11
C MET A 1 -16.01 -0.48 -3.04
N ALA A 2 -17.26 -0.29 -2.62
CA ALA A 2 -18.45 -0.38 -3.48
C ALA A 2 -18.38 0.56 -4.70
N THR A 3 -18.07 1.82 -4.48
CA THR A 3 -17.90 2.83 -5.55
C THR A 3 -16.86 2.40 -6.58
N THR A 4 -15.73 1.84 -6.12
CA THR A 4 -14.65 1.35 -6.99
C THR A 4 -15.10 0.16 -7.86
N ILE A 5 -15.94 -0.73 -7.32
CA ILE A 5 -16.50 -1.86 -8.08
C ILE A 5 -17.44 -1.34 -9.18
N GLU A 6 -18.33 -0.40 -8.86
CA GLU A 6 -19.24 0.19 -9.85
C GLU A 6 -18.50 0.98 -10.93
N GLU A 7 -17.46 1.74 -10.55
CA GLU A 7 -16.61 2.46 -11.51
C GLU A 7 -15.88 1.49 -12.43
N ARG A 8 -15.26 0.45 -11.87
CA ARG A 8 -14.58 -0.57 -12.67
C ARG A 8 -15.52 -1.29 -13.63
N ASN A 9 -16.73 -1.64 -13.18
CA ASN A 9 -17.73 -2.25 -14.05
C ASN A 9 -18.16 -1.31 -15.17
N ARG A 10 -18.33 -0.01 -14.89
CA ARG A 10 -18.62 0.99 -15.93
C ARG A 10 -17.48 1.12 -16.95
N ASP A 11 -16.24 1.12 -16.48
CA ASP A 11 -15.07 1.21 -17.36
C ASP A 11 -14.93 -0.03 -18.25
N ILE A 12 -15.15 -1.23 -17.70
CA ILE A 12 -15.15 -2.47 -18.49
C ILE A 12 -16.21 -2.41 -19.57
N HIS A 13 -17.44 -2.03 -19.22
CA HIS A 13 -18.53 -1.91 -20.19
C HIS A 13 -18.26 -0.85 -21.26
N TYR A 14 -17.66 0.28 -20.89
CA TYR A 14 -17.27 1.32 -21.83
C TYR A 14 -16.21 0.82 -22.82
N GLN A 15 -15.18 0.13 -22.35
CA GLN A 15 -14.11 -0.41 -23.21
C GLN A 15 -14.63 -1.54 -24.12
N GLU A 16 -15.52 -2.40 -23.62
CA GLU A 16 -16.15 -3.43 -24.43
C GLU A 16 -17.04 -2.81 -25.51
N ALA A 17 -17.87 -1.82 -25.14
CA ALA A 17 -18.70 -1.10 -26.10
C ALA A 17 -17.87 -0.42 -27.18
N LYS A 18 -16.76 0.23 -26.81
CA LYS A 18 -15.84 0.86 -27.76
C LYS A 18 -15.24 -0.15 -28.73
N LYS A 19 -14.76 -1.30 -28.23
CA LYS A 19 -14.22 -2.37 -29.09
C LYS A 19 -15.25 -2.93 -30.08
N ILE A 20 -16.51 -3.07 -29.64
CA ILE A 20 -17.59 -3.55 -30.50
C ILE A 20 -17.92 -2.52 -31.56
N LEU A 21 -18.02 -1.22 -31.21
CA LEU A 21 -18.25 -0.15 -32.17
C LEU A 21 -17.15 -0.11 -33.25
N GLU A 22 -15.88 -0.24 -32.85
CA GLU A 22 -14.75 -0.27 -33.78
C GLU A 22 -14.78 -1.52 -34.68
N LYS A 23 -15.03 -2.71 -34.10
CA LYS A 23 -15.06 -3.98 -34.83
C LYS A 23 -16.22 -4.07 -35.81
N GLU A 24 -17.39 -3.62 -35.43
CA GLU A 24 -18.62 -3.68 -36.23
C GLU A 24 -18.78 -2.44 -37.11
N ASN A 25 -17.81 -1.52 -37.10
CA ASN A 25 -17.85 -0.26 -37.85
C ASN A 25 -19.16 0.53 -37.65
N ILE A 26 -19.63 0.56 -36.39
CA ILE A 26 -20.87 1.21 -35.99
C ILE A 26 -20.58 2.68 -35.65
N ASP A 27 -21.26 3.60 -36.33
CA ASP A 27 -21.16 5.02 -36.02
C ASP A 27 -21.84 5.31 -34.67
N ALA A 28 -21.08 5.81 -33.71
CA ALA A 28 -21.56 6.21 -32.39
C ALA A 28 -22.58 7.39 -32.44
N HIS A 29 -22.66 8.11 -33.54
CA HIS A 29 -23.65 9.17 -33.79
C HIS A 29 -24.99 8.64 -34.34
N ASP A 30 -25.06 7.36 -34.77
CA ASP A 30 -26.33 6.73 -35.14
C ASP A 30 -27.23 6.60 -33.90
N LYS A 31 -28.41 7.21 -33.94
CA LYS A 31 -29.39 7.14 -32.84
C LYS A 31 -29.76 5.71 -32.39
N ASN A 32 -29.54 4.72 -33.23
CA ASN A 32 -29.83 3.31 -32.96
C ASN A 32 -28.59 2.47 -32.59
N TRP A 33 -27.40 3.07 -32.44
CA TRP A 33 -26.18 2.33 -32.19
C TRP A 33 -26.27 1.40 -30.97
N ARG A 34 -26.99 1.82 -29.90
CA ARG A 34 -27.18 1.01 -28.70
C ARG A 34 -27.96 -0.28 -28.91
N LYS A 35 -28.87 -0.29 -29.92
CA LYS A 35 -29.64 -1.50 -30.28
C LYS A 35 -28.81 -2.51 -31.06
N LYS A 36 -27.70 -2.07 -31.65
CA LYS A 36 -26.76 -2.90 -32.41
C LYS A 36 -25.71 -3.53 -31.53
N LEU A 37 -25.55 -3.08 -30.29
CA LEU A 37 -24.61 -3.66 -29.36
C LEU A 37 -25.17 -4.96 -28.76
N THR A 38 -24.32 -5.97 -28.72
CA THR A 38 -24.57 -7.14 -27.87
C THR A 38 -24.67 -6.67 -26.42
N PRO A 39 -25.63 -7.14 -25.63
CA PRO A 39 -25.70 -6.78 -24.20
C PRO A 39 -24.33 -7.05 -23.56
N PRO A 40 -23.81 -6.12 -22.76
CA PRO A 40 -22.54 -6.34 -22.08
C PRO A 40 -22.60 -7.63 -21.27
N LYS A 41 -21.51 -8.37 -21.23
CA LYS A 41 -21.41 -9.54 -20.36
C LYS A 41 -21.70 -9.12 -18.95
N LYS A 42 -22.44 -9.96 -18.22
CA LYS A 42 -22.66 -9.74 -16.78
C LYS A 42 -21.28 -9.56 -16.12
N PRO A 43 -21.07 -8.52 -15.30
CA PRO A 43 -19.81 -8.35 -14.59
C PRO A 43 -19.51 -9.59 -13.75
N GLU A 44 -18.23 -9.94 -13.62
CA GLU A 44 -17.79 -11.11 -12.86
C GLU A 44 -18.22 -11.02 -11.38
N PHE A 45 -18.35 -9.79 -10.87
CA PHE A 45 -18.81 -9.51 -9.50
C PHE A 45 -19.57 -8.18 -9.47
N ASN A 46 -20.44 -8.02 -8.49
CA ASN A 46 -21.29 -6.85 -8.29
C ASN A 46 -21.30 -6.42 -6.81
N ILE A 47 -22.16 -5.45 -6.46
CA ILE A 47 -22.23 -4.90 -5.10
C ILE A 47 -22.71 -5.91 -4.06
N ASP A 48 -23.60 -6.85 -4.46
CA ASP A 48 -24.12 -7.88 -3.55
C ASP A 48 -23.03 -8.90 -3.19
N ASP A 49 -22.11 -9.16 -4.12
CA ASP A 49 -20.95 -10.02 -3.89
C ASP A 49 -19.98 -9.38 -2.87
N LEU A 50 -19.92 -8.04 -2.82
CA LEU A 50 -19.17 -7.32 -1.79
C LEU A 50 -19.73 -7.58 -0.38
N GLY A 51 -21.07 -7.57 -0.23
CA GLY A 51 -21.72 -7.89 1.06
C GLY A 51 -21.28 -9.26 1.57
N LYS A 52 -21.38 -10.28 0.71
CA LYS A 52 -20.94 -11.66 1.03
C LYS A 52 -19.44 -11.74 1.34
N LEU A 53 -18.60 -10.98 0.62
CA LEU A 53 -17.18 -10.93 0.90
C LEU A 53 -16.92 -10.37 2.31
N LEU A 54 -17.57 -9.26 2.68
CA LEU A 54 -17.38 -8.63 3.99
C LEU A 54 -17.81 -9.53 5.15
N GLU A 55 -18.85 -10.36 4.96
CA GLU A 55 -19.30 -11.34 5.95
C GLU A 55 -18.29 -12.48 6.18
N ASN A 56 -17.39 -12.72 5.23
CA ASN A 56 -16.39 -13.80 5.25
C ASN A 56 -14.96 -13.27 5.48
N ILE A 57 -14.78 -11.97 5.77
CA ILE A 57 -13.46 -11.44 6.10
C ILE A 57 -13.12 -11.79 7.56
N GLU A 58 -12.01 -12.49 7.71
CA GLU A 58 -11.35 -12.68 9.01
C GLU A 58 -10.11 -11.81 9.08
N THR A 59 -9.91 -11.18 10.24
CA THR A 59 -8.71 -10.38 10.50
C THR A 59 -7.73 -11.20 11.34
N HIS A 60 -6.47 -11.20 10.94
CA HIS A 60 -5.40 -11.82 11.69
C HIS A 60 -4.33 -10.78 12.02
N ASP A 61 -3.90 -10.76 13.28
CA ASP A 61 -2.75 -9.96 13.67
C ASP A 61 -1.46 -10.54 13.06
N PHE A 62 -0.44 -9.71 12.97
CA PHE A 62 0.93 -10.13 12.66
C PHE A 62 1.43 -11.05 13.78
N VAL A 63 1.01 -12.31 13.76
CA VAL A 63 1.41 -13.28 14.77
C VAL A 63 2.67 -13.98 14.29
N ASN A 64 3.69 -14.02 15.15
CA ASN A 64 4.84 -14.88 14.93
C ASN A 64 4.37 -16.35 14.95
N GLY A 65 4.18 -16.94 13.78
CA GLY A 65 3.81 -18.34 13.67
C GLY A 65 2.80 -18.67 12.56
N TRP A 66 2.30 -19.88 12.61
CA TRP A 66 1.40 -20.43 11.62
C TRP A 66 -0.06 -20.24 12.01
N ASN A 67 -0.80 -19.51 11.19
CA ASN A 67 -2.26 -19.37 11.28
C ASN A 67 -2.91 -20.44 10.41
N GLN A 68 -3.84 -21.21 10.97
CA GLN A 68 -4.59 -22.23 10.22
C GLN A 68 -5.71 -21.55 9.41
N ILE A 69 -5.64 -21.63 8.10
CA ILE A 69 -6.70 -21.16 7.19
C ILE A 69 -7.71 -22.28 6.95
N VAL A 70 -7.19 -23.48 6.66
CA VAL A 70 -8.00 -24.71 6.58
C VAL A 70 -7.35 -25.71 7.54
N PRO A 71 -8.03 -26.08 8.63
CA PRO A 71 -7.46 -26.95 9.65
C PRO A 71 -6.86 -28.24 9.06
N GLY A 72 -5.60 -28.48 9.38
CA GLY A 72 -4.84 -29.65 8.92
C GLY A 72 -4.45 -29.67 7.43
N LYS A 73 -4.85 -28.66 6.64
CA LYS A 73 -4.58 -28.62 5.19
C LYS A 73 -3.80 -27.38 4.76
N ILE A 74 -4.20 -26.20 5.22
CA ILE A 74 -3.58 -24.94 4.78
C ILE A 74 -3.31 -24.08 6.00
N ALA A 75 -2.06 -23.67 6.13
CA ALA A 75 -1.65 -22.68 7.12
C ALA A 75 -0.82 -21.58 6.45
N VAL A 76 -0.86 -20.38 7.01
CA VAL A 76 -0.10 -19.23 6.53
C VAL A 76 0.76 -18.66 7.65
N CYS A 77 2.00 -18.32 7.32
CA CYS A 77 2.89 -17.51 8.13
C CYS A 77 3.11 -16.19 7.42
N MET A 78 2.90 -15.06 8.11
CA MET A 78 2.95 -13.75 7.51
C MET A 78 4.30 -13.09 7.82
N PHE A 79 4.97 -12.60 6.78
CA PHE A 79 6.19 -11.81 6.88
C PHE A 79 5.88 -10.36 6.49
N ASN A 80 6.59 -9.41 7.07
CA ASN A 80 6.43 -8.02 6.67
C ASN A 80 6.97 -7.81 5.24
N ALA A 81 6.13 -7.31 4.34
CA ALA A 81 6.56 -6.92 3.00
C ALA A 81 7.20 -5.53 2.97
N GLY A 82 7.01 -4.70 4.01
CA GLY A 82 7.64 -3.40 4.15
C GLY A 82 7.21 -2.35 3.11
N HIS A 83 6.16 -2.63 2.33
CA HIS A 83 5.70 -1.72 1.28
C HIS A 83 4.88 -0.56 1.83
N ILE A 84 3.83 -0.87 2.56
CA ILE A 84 2.98 0.06 3.31
C ILE A 84 2.62 -0.57 4.65
N LEU A 85 2.01 0.21 5.55
CA LEU A 85 1.53 -0.30 6.84
C LEU A 85 0.58 -1.49 6.65
N GLY A 86 0.89 -2.63 7.28
CA GLY A 86 0.11 -3.86 7.19
C GLY A 86 0.36 -4.70 5.94
N SER A 87 1.29 -4.31 5.06
CA SER A 87 1.64 -5.13 3.90
C SER A 87 2.35 -6.42 4.30
N VAL A 88 1.91 -7.54 3.74
CA VAL A 88 2.42 -8.86 4.07
C VAL A 88 2.98 -9.61 2.88
N SER A 89 3.95 -10.46 3.17
CA SER A 89 4.53 -11.44 2.27
C SER A 89 4.20 -12.84 2.85
N PRO A 90 3.08 -13.46 2.42
CA PRO A 90 2.59 -14.70 3.02
C PRO A 90 3.34 -15.94 2.51
N LEU A 91 3.74 -16.80 3.44
CA LEU A 91 4.22 -18.14 3.18
C LEU A 91 3.13 -19.14 3.52
N PHE A 92 2.64 -19.87 2.54
CA PHE A 92 1.65 -20.92 2.72
C PHE A 92 2.34 -22.27 2.92
N ARG A 93 1.85 -23.03 3.88
CA ARG A 93 2.10 -24.45 4.02
C ARG A 93 0.84 -25.20 3.62
N ILE A 94 0.94 -26.02 2.60
CA ILE A 94 -0.16 -26.80 2.06
C ILE A 94 0.16 -28.28 2.31
N THR A 95 -0.68 -28.98 3.07
CA THR A 95 -0.55 -30.40 3.34
C THR A 95 -1.38 -31.18 2.33
N ASP A 96 -0.74 -32.04 1.54
CA ASP A 96 -1.39 -32.84 0.51
C ASP A 96 -2.14 -34.04 1.09
N ALA A 97 -2.75 -34.87 0.23
CA ALA A 97 -3.50 -36.05 0.63
C ALA A 97 -2.63 -37.17 1.23
N LYS A 98 -1.31 -37.11 1.02
CA LYS A 98 -0.33 -38.05 1.60
C LYS A 98 0.23 -37.55 2.93
N GLY A 99 -0.12 -36.35 3.34
CA GLY A 99 0.40 -35.70 4.56
C GLY A 99 1.74 -34.98 4.33
N GLU A 100 2.20 -34.81 3.10
CA GLU A 100 3.41 -34.08 2.77
C GLU A 100 3.14 -32.57 2.75
N ASN A 101 4.08 -31.78 3.27
CA ASN A 101 3.97 -30.32 3.32
C ASN A 101 4.68 -29.68 2.13
N HIS A 102 3.97 -28.83 1.41
CA HIS A 102 4.46 -28.00 0.32
C HIS A 102 4.46 -26.53 0.73
N PHE A 103 5.51 -25.80 0.35
CA PHE A 103 5.69 -24.40 0.75
C PHE A 103 5.64 -23.49 -0.46
N VAL A 104 4.66 -22.58 -0.47
CA VAL A 104 4.45 -21.59 -1.52
C VAL A 104 4.55 -20.21 -0.92
N HIS A 105 5.45 -19.38 -1.42
CA HIS A 105 5.68 -18.03 -0.93
C HIS A 105 5.26 -17.01 -1.98
N PHE A 106 4.45 -16.05 -1.55
CA PHE A 106 4.07 -14.86 -2.34
C PHE A 106 4.78 -13.65 -1.74
N SER A 107 5.51 -12.90 -2.54
CA SER A 107 6.19 -11.71 -2.02
C SER A 107 5.23 -10.61 -1.60
N GLY A 108 4.05 -10.51 -2.21
CA GLY A 108 3.28 -9.27 -2.21
C GLY A 108 4.11 -8.14 -2.83
N ASP A 109 3.66 -6.90 -2.65
CA ASP A 109 4.42 -5.71 -3.01
C ASP A 109 5.52 -5.47 -1.96
N ILE A 110 6.78 -5.49 -2.38
CA ILE A 110 7.93 -5.41 -1.47
C ILE A 110 8.38 -3.96 -1.32
N GLY A 111 8.56 -3.53 -0.08
CA GLY A 111 9.15 -2.23 0.24
C GLY A 111 10.67 -2.19 0.04
N SER A 112 11.19 -0.97 0.02
CA SER A 112 12.64 -0.75 -0.04
C SER A 112 13.26 -0.76 1.36
N TYR A 113 14.47 -1.29 1.49
CA TYR A 113 15.30 -1.11 2.70
C TYR A 113 15.71 0.35 2.88
N GLN A 114 15.89 1.09 1.79
CA GLN A 114 16.23 2.51 1.81
C GLN A 114 14.97 3.36 1.97
N GLY A 115 15.03 4.34 2.87
CA GLY A 115 13.96 5.31 3.07
C GLY A 115 12.66 4.76 3.66
N ASN A 116 12.66 3.54 4.14
CA ASN A 116 11.50 2.97 4.82
C ASN A 116 11.59 3.28 6.32
N ILE A 117 11.30 4.53 6.66
CA ILE A 117 11.41 5.09 8.02
C ILE A 117 10.07 5.11 8.74
N MET A 118 9.03 4.66 8.06
CA MET A 118 7.65 4.74 8.54
C MET A 118 7.19 3.41 9.17
N PRO A 119 6.04 3.40 9.83
CA PRO A 119 5.48 2.22 10.50
C PRO A 119 5.31 0.96 9.65
N ALA A 120 5.51 1.06 8.33
CA ALA A 120 5.55 -0.13 7.47
C ALA A 120 6.68 -1.12 7.83
N GLY A 121 7.74 -0.63 8.48
CA GLY A 121 8.89 -1.44 8.88
C GLY A 121 9.73 -1.92 7.70
N LEU A 122 10.70 -2.79 7.98
CA LEU A 122 11.56 -3.38 6.97
C LEU A 122 10.96 -4.69 6.42
N PRO A 123 11.12 -4.97 5.11
CA PRO A 123 10.70 -6.24 4.56
C PRO A 123 11.49 -7.39 5.19
N THR A 124 10.77 -8.45 5.51
CA THR A 124 11.35 -9.69 6.04
C THR A 124 11.11 -10.83 5.05
N ALA A 125 12.02 -11.78 5.03
CA ALA A 125 11.91 -12.96 4.20
C ALA A 125 11.86 -14.22 5.05
N PRO A 126 11.13 -15.27 4.64
CA PRO A 126 11.15 -16.53 5.31
C PRO A 126 12.56 -17.16 5.23
N LYS A 127 13.12 -17.48 6.40
CA LYS A 127 14.41 -18.17 6.49
C LYS A 127 14.17 -19.58 6.98
N ASN A 128 14.98 -20.53 6.52
CA ASN A 128 14.94 -21.93 6.97
C ASN A 128 13.66 -22.70 6.60
N PHE A 129 12.95 -22.28 5.56
CA PHE A 129 11.82 -23.01 4.99
C PHE A 129 12.20 -23.57 3.62
N PRO A 130 11.80 -24.81 3.30
CA PRO A 130 12.04 -25.44 2.00
C PRO A 130 11.00 -24.90 0.98
N ILE A 131 11.15 -23.65 0.53
CA ILE A 131 10.24 -23.02 -0.41
C ILE A 131 10.37 -23.70 -1.77
N GLU A 132 9.28 -24.33 -2.23
CA GLU A 132 9.21 -25.01 -3.52
C GLU A 132 8.77 -24.06 -4.64
N THR A 133 7.89 -23.11 -4.31
CA THR A 133 7.37 -22.15 -5.27
C THR A 133 7.46 -20.75 -4.69
N LEU A 134 8.05 -19.84 -5.46
CA LEU A 134 8.12 -18.40 -5.14
C LEU A 134 7.45 -17.60 -6.24
N LEU A 135 6.40 -16.86 -5.87
CA LEU A 135 5.80 -15.82 -6.71
C LEU A 135 6.30 -14.46 -6.21
N ILE A 136 7.13 -13.81 -7.01
CA ILE A 136 7.76 -12.55 -6.66
C ILE A 136 7.31 -11.43 -7.59
N GLU A 137 7.03 -10.26 -7.02
CA GLU A 137 6.78 -9.05 -7.80
C GLU A 137 8.00 -8.68 -8.66
N SER A 138 7.76 -7.97 -9.75
CA SER A 138 8.83 -7.44 -10.61
C SER A 138 8.52 -6.03 -11.15
N THR A 139 7.80 -5.24 -10.39
CA THR A 139 7.39 -3.86 -10.74
C THR A 139 8.58 -3.01 -11.21
N TYR A 140 9.70 -3.17 -10.55
CA TYR A 140 10.97 -2.53 -10.90
C TYR A 140 12.01 -3.51 -11.46
N GLY A 141 11.56 -4.68 -11.92
CA GLY A 141 12.44 -5.67 -12.54
C GLY A 141 13.24 -5.10 -13.72
N GLY A 142 14.54 -5.30 -13.71
CA GLY A 142 15.44 -4.76 -14.73
C GLY A 142 15.66 -3.24 -14.69
N ARG A 143 15.21 -2.54 -13.64
CA ARG A 143 15.42 -1.09 -13.47
C ARG A 143 16.31 -0.83 -12.26
N VAL A 144 17.28 0.05 -12.44
CA VAL A 144 18.06 0.61 -11.32
C VAL A 144 17.26 1.79 -10.79
N ARG A 145 16.89 1.75 -9.51
CA ARG A 145 16.25 2.89 -8.85
C ARG A 145 17.29 3.91 -8.46
N GLU A 146 16.89 5.17 -8.49
CA GLU A 146 17.70 6.25 -7.93
C GLU A 146 17.91 6.02 -6.43
N ASP A 147 19.05 6.47 -5.92
CA ASP A 147 19.32 6.47 -4.49
C ASP A 147 18.27 7.27 -3.74
N PHE A 148 17.81 6.73 -2.61
CA PHE A 148 16.74 7.35 -1.85
C PHE A 148 17.14 8.73 -1.30
N ASP A 149 18.35 8.85 -0.74
CA ASP A 149 18.81 10.10 -0.14
C ASP A 149 19.00 11.18 -1.20
N ALA A 150 19.48 10.81 -2.38
CA ALA A 150 19.56 11.72 -3.53
C ALA A 150 18.17 12.19 -3.99
N SER A 151 17.19 11.29 -4.05
CA SER A 151 15.81 11.61 -4.41
C SER A 151 15.13 12.50 -3.37
N LEU A 152 15.36 12.23 -2.07
CA LEU A 152 14.84 13.04 -0.98
C LEU A 152 15.44 14.45 -1.03
N LYS A 153 16.76 14.56 -1.18
CA LYS A 153 17.44 15.85 -1.31
C LYS A 153 16.94 16.65 -2.50
N LYS A 154 16.67 15.99 -3.62
CA LYS A 154 16.05 16.63 -4.78
C LYS A 154 14.65 17.14 -4.47
N PHE A 155 13.81 16.35 -3.81
CA PHE A 155 12.49 16.76 -3.35
C PHE A 155 12.55 18.00 -2.45
N GLU A 156 13.47 18.02 -1.47
CA GLU A 156 13.68 19.14 -0.57
C GLU A 156 14.07 20.43 -1.33
N GLN A 157 15.01 20.31 -2.27
CA GLN A 157 15.46 21.44 -3.09
C GLN A 157 14.36 21.98 -3.99
N ASP A 158 13.64 21.10 -4.66
CA ASP A 158 12.55 21.46 -5.57
C ASP A 158 11.43 22.15 -4.80
N LEU A 159 11.00 21.59 -3.65
CA LEU A 159 9.95 22.19 -2.83
C LEU A 159 10.36 23.54 -2.26
N ALA A 160 11.60 23.67 -1.75
CA ALA A 160 12.11 24.93 -1.23
C ALA A 160 12.25 26.02 -2.31
N ARG A 161 12.56 25.63 -3.54
CA ARG A 161 12.58 26.54 -4.71
C ARG A 161 11.17 26.99 -5.07
N ASP A 162 10.24 26.03 -5.16
CA ASP A 162 8.90 26.28 -5.69
C ASP A 162 8.04 27.09 -4.72
N ILE A 163 8.21 26.92 -3.41
CA ILE A 163 7.58 27.76 -2.38
C ILE A 163 7.94 29.24 -2.52
N LYS A 164 9.15 29.58 -2.98
CA LYS A 164 9.56 30.97 -3.22
C LYS A 164 8.94 31.55 -4.48
N LYS A 165 8.51 30.71 -5.39
CA LYS A 165 8.05 31.12 -6.73
C LYS A 165 6.53 31.12 -6.87
N TYR A 166 5.83 30.22 -6.19
CA TYR A 166 4.41 29.97 -6.35
C TYR A 166 3.65 30.20 -5.04
N ASN A 167 2.45 30.74 -5.14
CA ASN A 167 1.57 30.97 -3.99
C ASN A 167 0.92 29.68 -3.48
N THR A 168 0.78 28.69 -4.35
CA THR A 168 0.16 27.40 -4.02
C THR A 168 0.94 26.29 -4.71
N ILE A 169 1.23 25.23 -3.96
CA ILE A 169 1.85 24.00 -4.47
C ILE A 169 0.87 22.87 -4.21
N VAL A 170 0.55 22.11 -5.24
CA VAL A 170 -0.30 20.92 -5.15
C VAL A 170 0.56 19.67 -5.34
N GLN A 171 0.58 18.80 -4.35
CA GLN A 171 1.28 17.52 -4.39
C GLN A 171 0.26 16.39 -4.52
N ALA A 172 0.13 15.81 -5.71
CA ALA A 172 -0.69 14.63 -5.94
C ALA A 172 0.00 13.38 -5.37
N CYS A 173 -0.71 12.64 -4.51
CA CYS A 173 -0.20 11.40 -3.93
C CYS A 173 -1.34 10.44 -3.58
N PHE A 174 -1.00 9.17 -3.38
CA PHE A 174 -1.94 8.20 -2.84
C PHE A 174 -2.25 8.49 -1.38
N SER A 175 -3.52 8.28 -0.99
CA SER A 175 -4.02 8.56 0.36
C SER A 175 -3.37 7.69 1.45
N LEU A 176 -2.94 6.47 1.09
CA LEU A 176 -2.31 5.54 1.99
C LEU A 176 -0.80 5.53 1.77
N ASP A 177 -0.02 5.62 2.84
CA ASP A 177 1.44 5.64 2.91
C ASP A 177 2.10 6.89 2.29
N ARG A 178 1.82 7.21 1.03
CA ARG A 178 2.49 8.32 0.33
C ARG A 178 2.15 9.68 0.94
N LEU A 179 0.88 9.91 1.28
CA LEU A 179 0.45 11.12 1.95
C LEU A 179 1.18 11.30 3.29
N GLN A 180 1.20 10.26 4.12
CA GLN A 180 1.82 10.31 5.44
C GLN A 180 3.32 10.59 5.35
N LYS A 181 4.01 9.99 4.36
CA LYS A 181 5.43 10.26 4.08
C LYS A 181 5.67 11.69 3.62
N ILE A 182 4.87 12.21 2.69
CA ILE A 182 4.98 13.58 2.19
C ILE A 182 4.74 14.59 3.33
N LEU A 183 3.72 14.37 4.15
CA LEU A 183 3.46 15.19 5.33
C LEU A 183 4.67 15.20 6.27
N PHE A 184 5.18 14.04 6.60
CA PHE A 184 6.35 13.90 7.47
C PHE A 184 7.55 14.71 6.94
N TYR A 185 7.95 14.50 5.68
CA TYR A 185 9.10 15.21 5.10
C TYR A 185 8.85 16.70 4.98
N THR A 186 7.63 17.13 4.64
CA THR A 186 7.32 18.57 4.53
C THR A 186 7.38 19.24 5.89
N ILE A 187 6.85 18.63 6.94
CA ILE A 187 6.93 19.14 8.30
C ILE A 187 8.38 19.13 8.81
N ASP A 188 9.13 18.08 8.51
CA ASP A 188 10.56 17.98 8.84
C ASP A 188 11.38 19.13 8.21
N MET A 189 11.06 19.49 6.96
CA MET A 189 11.65 20.65 6.30
C MET A 189 11.33 21.97 7.00
N GLN A 190 10.08 22.15 7.49
CA GLN A 190 9.70 23.31 8.31
C GLN A 190 10.48 23.35 9.62
N LYS A 191 10.58 22.21 10.31
CA LYS A 191 11.33 22.11 11.58
C LYS A 191 12.81 22.37 11.42
N LYS A 192 13.39 21.96 10.30
CA LYS A 192 14.81 22.21 9.93
C LYS A 192 15.04 23.63 9.38
N GLY A 193 14.01 24.43 9.18
CA GLY A 193 14.11 25.77 8.61
C GLY A 193 14.47 25.77 7.12
N LEU A 194 14.30 24.67 6.42
CA LEU A 194 14.52 24.57 4.96
C LEU A 194 13.41 25.27 4.17
N ILE A 195 12.22 25.34 4.75
CA ILE A 195 11.06 26.10 4.26
C ILE A 195 10.43 26.88 5.43
N PRO A 196 9.71 27.98 5.18
CA PRO A 196 9.06 28.76 6.24
C PRO A 196 8.05 27.90 7.03
N ASN A 197 8.09 28.02 8.37
CA ASN A 197 7.22 27.26 9.27
C ASN A 197 5.77 27.75 9.32
N ASN A 198 5.49 28.93 8.78
CA ASN A 198 4.16 29.55 8.73
C ASN A 198 3.37 29.21 7.46
N ILE A 199 3.91 28.39 6.57
CA ILE A 199 3.17 27.93 5.38
C ILE A 199 2.19 26.82 5.82
N PRO A 200 0.88 27.01 5.58
CA PRO A 200 -0.10 25.99 5.93
C PRO A 200 0.04 24.76 5.01
N ILE A 201 -0.07 23.57 5.60
CA ILE A 201 -0.14 22.30 4.87
C ILE A 201 -1.59 21.82 4.95
N LEU A 202 -2.25 21.70 3.81
CA LEU A 202 -3.65 21.30 3.70
C LEU A 202 -3.74 19.89 3.11
N VAL A 203 -4.52 19.03 3.74
CA VAL A 203 -4.80 17.68 3.25
C VAL A 203 -6.20 17.66 2.64
N ASP A 204 -6.26 17.68 1.31
CA ASP A 204 -7.52 17.56 0.56
C ASP A 204 -7.81 16.10 0.20
N SER A 205 -7.89 15.25 1.23
CA SER A 205 -8.23 13.83 1.10
C SER A 205 -8.84 13.34 2.42
N LYS A 206 -10.15 13.07 2.41
CA LYS A 206 -10.83 12.52 3.59
C LYS A 206 -10.19 11.20 4.02
N MET A 207 -10.00 10.27 3.10
CA MET A 207 -9.36 8.96 3.36
C MET A 207 -7.93 9.14 3.87
N GLY A 208 -7.15 10.03 3.24
CA GLY A 208 -5.77 10.29 3.65
C GLY A 208 -5.66 10.83 5.07
N ALA A 209 -6.57 11.74 5.47
CA ALA A 209 -6.64 12.25 6.83
C ALA A 209 -7.04 11.17 7.85
N GLU A 210 -7.99 10.30 7.49
CA GLU A 210 -8.42 9.18 8.36
C GLU A 210 -7.29 8.18 8.62
N TYR A 211 -6.38 7.98 7.66
CA TYR A 211 -5.24 7.07 7.83
C TYR A 211 -4.08 7.63 8.67
N ILE A 212 -4.06 8.90 9.01
CA ILE A 212 -3.01 9.47 9.86
C ILE A 212 -2.99 8.78 11.23
N ASN A 213 -4.15 8.62 11.87
CA ASN A 213 -4.25 8.00 13.20
C ASN A 213 -3.80 6.53 13.24
N PRO A 214 -4.19 5.64 12.32
CA PRO A 214 -3.63 4.28 12.23
C PRO A 214 -2.10 4.27 12.16
N TYR A 215 -1.50 5.13 11.33
CA TYR A 215 -0.04 5.23 11.21
C TYR A 215 0.61 5.73 12.51
N LEU A 216 0.02 6.71 13.18
CA LEU A 216 0.51 7.20 14.47
C LEU A 216 0.43 6.14 15.56
N ASN A 217 -0.66 5.38 15.62
CA ASN A 217 -0.84 4.32 16.61
C ASN A 217 0.18 3.21 16.41
N GLU A 218 0.43 2.81 15.17
CA GLU A 218 1.43 1.80 14.88
C GLU A 218 2.85 2.31 15.16
N ALA A 219 3.16 3.56 14.84
CA ALA A 219 4.44 4.17 15.17
C ALA A 219 4.69 4.17 16.69
N LYS A 220 3.67 4.50 17.49
CA LYS A 220 3.73 4.46 18.97
C LYS A 220 3.95 3.05 19.47
N LYS A 221 3.27 2.06 18.90
CA LYS A 221 3.44 0.65 19.24
C LYS A 221 4.86 0.16 18.94
N MET A 222 5.35 0.42 17.73
CA MET A 222 6.70 0.04 17.30
C MET A 222 7.78 0.70 18.16
N LEU A 223 7.58 1.95 18.57
CA LEU A 223 8.52 2.64 19.48
C LEU A 223 8.57 1.99 20.85
N LEU A 224 7.42 1.59 21.39
CA LEU A 224 7.34 0.85 22.66
C LEU A 224 8.02 -0.52 22.55
N GLU A 225 7.78 -1.25 21.47
CA GLU A 225 8.41 -2.55 21.20
C GLU A 225 9.93 -2.43 21.06
N ALA A 226 10.41 -1.43 20.30
CA ALA A 226 11.84 -1.18 20.13
C ALA A 226 12.56 -0.82 21.43
N SER A 227 11.84 -0.29 22.42
CA SER A 227 12.38 0.02 23.73
C SER A 227 12.46 -1.20 24.66
N HIS A 228 11.95 -2.37 24.25
CA HIS A 228 11.97 -3.57 25.07
C HIS A 228 13.29 -4.35 24.91
N PRO A 229 13.98 -4.72 26.01
CA PRO A 229 15.32 -5.33 25.96
C PRO A 229 15.41 -6.68 25.23
N SER A 230 14.31 -7.33 24.92
CA SER A 230 14.25 -8.65 24.27
C SER A 230 14.04 -8.58 22.76
N VAL A 231 13.96 -7.38 22.17
CA VAL A 231 13.78 -7.24 20.71
C VAL A 231 15.12 -7.46 20.02
N PRO A 232 15.25 -8.43 19.11
CA PRO A 232 16.48 -8.63 18.36
C PRO A 232 16.83 -7.40 17.52
N ASP A 233 18.14 -7.09 17.36
CA ASP A 233 18.67 -6.04 16.49
C ASP A 233 18.16 -6.05 15.05
N GLN A 234 17.48 -7.12 14.64
CA GLN A 234 16.88 -7.29 13.31
C GLN A 234 15.64 -6.41 13.07
N LEU A 235 15.06 -5.84 14.11
CA LEU A 235 14.03 -4.81 14.06
C LEU A 235 14.62 -3.41 14.28
N ALA A 236 15.81 -3.15 13.73
CA ALA A 236 16.43 -1.82 13.77
C ALA A 236 15.53 -0.79 13.06
N VAL A 237 14.39 -0.52 13.69
CA VAL A 237 13.54 0.62 13.39
C VAL A 237 14.35 1.85 13.78
N ASN A 238 14.46 2.81 12.88
CA ASN A 238 15.05 4.09 13.25
C ASN A 238 14.12 4.79 14.24
N THR A 239 14.32 4.51 15.54
CA THR A 239 13.50 5.02 16.64
C THR A 239 13.36 6.54 16.61
N LYS A 240 14.45 7.25 16.26
CA LYS A 240 14.43 8.71 16.11
C LYS A 240 13.45 9.17 15.02
N ASN A 241 13.35 8.46 13.92
CA ASN A 241 12.39 8.79 12.87
C ASN A 241 10.94 8.49 13.31
N LEU A 242 10.73 7.43 14.08
CA LEU A 242 9.40 7.15 14.66
C LEU A 242 8.99 8.22 15.68
N GLU A 243 9.91 8.65 16.54
CA GLU A 243 9.68 9.76 17.48
C GLU A 243 9.30 11.04 16.74
N ASN A 244 10.08 11.41 15.73
CA ASN A 244 9.78 12.56 14.90
C ASN A 244 8.46 12.43 14.17
N PHE A 245 8.13 11.24 13.65
CA PHE A 245 6.85 10.99 12.98
C PHE A 245 5.67 11.22 13.93
N ILE A 246 5.75 10.70 15.15
CA ILE A 246 4.75 10.92 16.19
C ILE A 246 4.63 12.41 16.53
N ASP A 247 5.77 13.06 16.75
CA ASP A 247 5.81 14.48 17.14
C ASP A 247 5.27 15.43 16.07
N TYR A 248 5.46 15.10 14.80
CA TYR A 248 5.05 15.97 13.70
C TYR A 248 3.58 15.79 13.31
N LEU A 249 3.05 14.59 13.44
CA LEU A 249 1.71 14.25 12.96
C LEU A 249 0.67 14.09 14.08
N ASP A 250 1.04 14.08 15.35
CA ASP A 250 0.09 14.01 16.45
C ASP A 250 -0.61 15.36 16.65
N PRO A 251 -1.95 15.44 16.38
CA PRO A 251 -2.69 16.69 16.48
C PRO A 251 -2.79 17.24 17.91
N LYS A 252 -2.33 16.50 18.90
CA LYS A 252 -2.30 16.92 20.32
C LYS A 252 -0.98 17.60 20.71
N LYS A 253 -0.03 17.65 19.81
CA LYS A 253 1.26 18.32 19.96
C LYS A 253 1.41 19.47 18.97
#